data_7a438d3501e50eebb312397830650e6c
#
_entry.id   7a438d3501e50eebb312397830650e6c
#
_cell.length_a   1.000
_cell.length_b   1.000
_cell.length_c   1.000
_cell.angle_alpha   90.00
_cell.angle_beta   90.00
_cell.angle_gamma   90.00
#
_symmetry.space_group_name_H-M   'P 1'
#
loop_
_entity.id
_entity.type
_entity.pdbx_description
1 polymer ?
#
loop_
_entity_poly.entity_id
_entity_poly.type
_entity_poly.pdbx_seq_one_letter_code
_entity_poly.pdbx_strand_id
1 'polypeptide(L)'
;MSSIHGKALLCVGLALVGCERNPSAAITAPAAAPGERSLQLSEVDAVNNADEKQSVTGHHQFVGINTGNDFKYSLSAIRHDDGSVSGEFEERVILASTSEFIRQTHGTVTCFQIVGNLARIGGVVDHATDPRFLPGTEFRLIVEDNGNGASDPPDRGSNARFGVPGSAQAFCNAGTAFNLEDVQHGNIEVRP
;
A
#
# COMPACT_ATOMS: atom_id res chain seq x y z
N MET A 1 33.97 38.54 4.95
CA MET A 1 33.33 39.84 4.80
C MET A 1 32.55 39.82 3.48
N SER A 2 31.25 39.70 3.54
CA SER A 2 30.26 40.29 2.64
C SER A 2 28.89 39.75 3.04
N SER A 3 28.14 40.61 3.69
CA SER A 3 26.75 40.46 4.09
C SER A 3 25.87 40.93 2.92
N ILE A 4 24.83 40.14 2.55
CA ILE A 4 23.74 40.67 1.75
C ILE A 4 22.41 40.33 2.43
N HIS A 5 21.78 41.41 2.92
CA HIS A 5 20.42 41.48 3.43
C HIS A 5 19.46 41.60 2.24
N GLY A 6 18.44 40.78 2.17
CA GLY A 6 17.35 40.87 1.18
C GLY A 6 15.98 40.77 1.87
N LYS A 7 15.24 41.86 1.74
CA LYS A 7 14.03 42.30 2.44
C LYS A 7 12.80 41.43 2.14
N ALA A 8 11.93 41.33 3.13
CA ALA A 8 10.57 40.87 3.11
C ALA A 8 9.67 41.64 2.12
N LEU A 9 8.71 40.96 1.50
CA LEU A 9 7.53 41.61 0.93
C LEU A 9 6.28 40.84 1.38
N LEU A 10 5.52 41.55 2.19
CA LEU A 10 4.22 41.20 2.75
C LEU A 10 3.16 41.59 1.71
N CYS A 11 2.32 40.67 1.22
CA CYS A 11 1.10 41.00 0.51
C CYS A 11 -0.09 40.40 1.27
N VAL A 12 -0.81 41.31 1.95
CA VAL A 12 -2.15 41.09 2.52
C VAL A 12 -3.14 41.36 1.40
N GLY A 13 -3.98 40.39 1.11
CA GLY A 13 -5.11 40.55 0.19
C GLY A 13 -6.38 39.95 0.82
N LEU A 14 -7.17 40.84 1.43
CA LEU A 14 -8.52 40.57 1.90
C LEU A 14 -9.49 40.72 0.72
N ALA A 15 -10.31 39.72 0.41
CA ALA A 15 -11.51 39.89 -0.41
C ALA A 15 -12.67 39.10 0.19
N LEU A 16 -13.56 39.85 0.81
CA LEU A 16 -14.94 39.46 1.19
C LEU A 16 -15.83 39.71 -0.02
N VAL A 17 -16.70 38.79 -0.40
CA VAL A 17 -17.99 38.94 -1.13
C VAL A 17 -18.51 37.48 -1.27
N GLY A 18 -19.72 37.03 -0.96
CA GLY A 18 -21.00 37.63 -0.69
C GLY A 18 -21.94 36.44 -0.69
N CYS A 19 -22.81 36.36 0.32
CA CYS A 19 -23.92 35.40 0.41
C CYS A 19 -24.99 35.75 -0.61
N GLU A 20 -25.32 34.87 -1.55
CA GLU A 20 -26.57 34.90 -2.27
C GLU A 20 -27.47 33.75 -1.81
N ARG A 21 -28.55 34.12 -1.19
CA ARG A 21 -29.69 33.24 -0.86
C ARG A 21 -30.49 33.00 -2.13
N ASN A 22 -30.65 31.78 -2.55
CA ASN A 22 -31.55 31.40 -3.62
C ASN A 22 -32.92 31.01 -3.00
N PRO A 23 -34.05 31.57 -3.46
CA PRO A 23 -35.36 31.26 -2.88
C PRO A 23 -35.89 29.91 -3.37
N SER A 24 -36.49 29.21 -2.42
CA SER A 24 -37.19 27.96 -2.53
C SER A 24 -38.32 28.03 -3.60
N ALA A 25 -38.17 27.22 -4.65
CA ALA A 25 -39.27 26.93 -5.56
C ALA A 25 -40.00 25.68 -5.07
N ALA A 26 -41.22 25.86 -4.64
CA ALA A 26 -42.14 24.78 -4.29
C ALA A 26 -42.53 24.02 -5.56
N ILE A 27 -42.12 22.77 -5.69
CA ILE A 27 -42.58 21.87 -6.73
C ILE A 27 -43.78 21.09 -6.21
N THR A 28 -44.95 21.38 -6.80
CA THR A 28 -46.22 20.70 -6.57
C THR A 28 -46.11 19.26 -7.11
N ALA A 29 -46.37 18.26 -6.27
CA ALA A 29 -46.39 16.87 -6.66
C ALA A 29 -47.65 16.53 -7.47
N PRO A 30 -47.58 15.80 -8.58
CA PRO A 30 -48.73 15.23 -9.24
C PRO A 30 -49.24 13.98 -8.51
N ALA A 31 -50.55 13.79 -8.53
CA ALA A 31 -51.31 12.74 -7.87
C ALA A 31 -50.89 11.34 -8.34
N ALA A 32 -50.80 10.41 -7.40
CA ALA A 32 -50.50 9.01 -7.60
C ALA A 32 -51.60 8.27 -8.38
N ALA A 33 -51.21 7.52 -9.40
CA ALA A 33 -52.04 6.51 -10.06
C ALA A 33 -51.94 5.16 -9.30
N PRO A 34 -53.06 4.40 -9.16
CA PRO A 34 -53.01 3.12 -8.46
C PRO A 34 -52.55 2.01 -9.42
N GLY A 35 -51.49 1.33 -9.09
CA GLY A 35 -51.04 0.13 -9.84
C GLY A 35 -49.55 -0.14 -9.86
N GLU A 36 -48.85 0.07 -8.78
CA GLU A 36 -47.45 -0.44 -8.71
C GLU A 36 -47.43 -1.79 -8.00
N ARG A 37 -47.19 -2.81 -8.82
CA ARG A 37 -46.65 -4.07 -8.34
C ARG A 37 -45.39 -3.78 -7.56
N SER A 38 -45.42 -4.07 -6.27
CA SER A 38 -44.26 -4.20 -5.44
C SER A 38 -43.30 -5.20 -6.11
N LEU A 39 -42.31 -4.69 -6.82
CA LEU A 39 -41.10 -5.46 -7.11
C LEU A 39 -40.40 -5.59 -5.76
N GLN A 40 -40.65 -6.74 -5.10
CA GLN A 40 -39.70 -7.21 -4.10
C GLN A 40 -38.36 -7.24 -4.81
N LEU A 41 -37.52 -6.25 -4.52
CA LEU A 41 -36.08 -6.48 -4.64
C LEU A 41 -35.82 -7.67 -3.72
N SER A 42 -35.65 -8.85 -4.33
CA SER A 42 -34.95 -9.95 -3.72
C SER A 42 -33.65 -9.33 -3.20
N GLU A 43 -33.48 -9.35 -1.89
CA GLU A 43 -32.18 -9.20 -1.27
C GLU A 43 -31.27 -10.10 -2.09
N VAL A 44 -30.47 -9.47 -2.94
CA VAL A 44 -29.32 -10.12 -3.55
C VAL A 44 -28.51 -10.51 -2.35
N ASP A 45 -28.47 -11.82 -2.09
CA ASP A 45 -27.62 -12.40 -1.09
C ASP A 45 -26.29 -11.67 -1.16
N ALA A 46 -26.03 -10.80 -0.20
CA ALA A 46 -24.71 -10.40 0.17
C ALA A 46 -24.07 -11.72 0.61
N VAL A 47 -23.49 -12.42 -0.34
CA VAL A 47 -22.70 -13.61 -0.08
C VAL A 47 -21.71 -13.18 0.97
N ASN A 48 -21.97 -13.65 2.17
CA ASN A 48 -21.09 -13.50 3.31
C ASN A 48 -19.76 -14.22 2.97
N ASN A 49 -18.86 -13.51 2.29
CA ASN A 49 -17.44 -13.85 2.26
C ASN A 49 -16.80 -13.43 3.59
N ALA A 50 -17.52 -13.70 4.70
CA ALA A 50 -17.05 -13.33 6.04
C ALA A 50 -15.98 -14.26 6.59
N ASP A 51 -15.46 -15.21 5.80
CA ASP A 51 -14.53 -16.23 6.27
C ASP A 51 -13.21 -16.32 5.49
N GLU A 52 -12.99 -15.48 4.48
CA GLU A 52 -11.69 -15.43 3.83
C GLU A 52 -10.79 -14.42 4.55
N LYS A 53 -9.84 -14.96 5.31
CA LYS A 53 -8.81 -14.16 5.97
C LYS A 53 -7.95 -13.47 4.92
N GLN A 54 -7.95 -12.15 4.94
CA GLN A 54 -7.02 -11.39 4.11
C GLN A 54 -5.58 -11.82 4.40
N SER A 55 -4.85 -12.13 3.35
CA SER A 55 -3.44 -12.51 3.51
C SER A 55 -2.61 -12.12 2.30
N VAL A 56 -1.32 -11.96 2.55
CA VAL A 56 -0.29 -11.80 1.53
C VAL A 56 0.84 -12.73 1.87
N THR A 57 1.26 -13.56 0.92
CA THR A 57 2.44 -14.43 1.08
C THR A 57 3.29 -14.37 -0.17
N GLY A 58 4.59 -14.58 -0.03
CA GLY A 58 5.45 -14.66 -1.21
C GLY A 58 6.91 -14.92 -0.88
N HIS A 59 7.53 -15.63 -1.81
CA HIS A 59 8.97 -15.66 -1.99
C HIS A 59 9.25 -15.17 -3.39
N HIS A 60 9.95 -14.04 -3.52
CA HIS A 60 10.19 -13.47 -4.83
C HIS A 60 11.59 -12.85 -4.94
N GLN A 61 12.10 -12.82 -6.15
CA GLN A 61 13.42 -12.31 -6.47
C GLN A 61 13.39 -11.48 -7.74
N PHE A 62 14.07 -10.36 -7.73
CA PHE A 62 14.34 -9.54 -8.91
C PHE A 62 15.67 -8.81 -8.81
N VAL A 63 16.24 -8.45 -9.96
CA VAL A 63 17.42 -7.58 -10.03
C VAL A 63 16.96 -6.15 -10.21
N GLY A 64 17.29 -5.28 -9.25
CA GLY A 64 16.92 -3.88 -9.28
C GLY A 64 17.58 -3.13 -10.45
N ILE A 65 16.77 -2.57 -11.34
CA ILE A 65 17.21 -1.92 -12.59
C ILE A 65 18.25 -0.82 -12.34
N ASN A 66 18.09 -0.06 -11.25
CA ASN A 66 18.95 1.08 -10.95
C ASN A 66 20.16 0.76 -10.09
N THR A 67 20.19 -0.42 -9.46
CA THR A 67 21.22 -0.78 -8.47
C THR A 67 22.13 -1.92 -8.92
N GLY A 68 21.65 -2.78 -9.82
CA GLY A 68 22.32 -4.03 -10.18
C GLY A 68 22.39 -5.03 -9.02
N ASN A 69 21.64 -4.79 -7.95
CA ASN A 69 21.53 -5.69 -6.81
C ASN A 69 20.45 -6.72 -7.06
N ASP A 70 20.67 -7.94 -6.63
CA ASP A 70 19.68 -9.00 -6.59
C ASP A 70 18.99 -8.99 -5.21
N PHE A 71 17.70 -8.73 -5.22
CA PHE A 71 16.84 -8.65 -4.06
C PHE A 71 16.02 -9.93 -3.94
N LYS A 72 16.15 -10.60 -2.80
CA LYS A 72 15.38 -11.80 -2.46
C LYS A 72 14.53 -11.50 -1.25
N TYR A 73 13.23 -11.72 -1.41
CA TYR A 73 12.23 -11.47 -0.37
C TYR A 73 11.52 -12.75 0.04
N SER A 74 11.23 -12.83 1.33
CA SER A 74 10.25 -13.73 1.89
C SER A 74 9.31 -12.91 2.75
N LEU A 75 8.01 -13.04 2.54
CA LEU A 75 7.03 -12.28 3.29
C LEU A 75 5.77 -13.10 3.58
N SER A 76 5.17 -12.80 4.71
CA SER A 76 3.82 -13.21 5.08
C SER A 76 3.12 -12.07 5.81
N ALA A 77 1.83 -11.91 5.59
CA ALA A 77 0.99 -11.00 6.34
C ALA A 77 -0.43 -11.59 6.40
N ILE A 78 -1.01 -11.61 7.59
CA ILE A 78 -2.35 -12.16 7.82
C ILE A 78 -3.12 -11.15 8.67
N ARG A 79 -4.35 -10.86 8.25
CA ARG A 79 -5.32 -10.12 9.06
C ARG A 79 -6.19 -11.10 9.82
N HIS A 80 -6.25 -10.93 11.12
CA HIS A 80 -7.08 -11.74 12.00
C HIS A 80 -8.50 -11.16 12.14
N ASP A 81 -9.42 -11.95 12.63
CA ASP A 81 -10.85 -11.57 12.79
C ASP A 81 -11.04 -10.38 13.74
N ASP A 82 -10.12 -10.16 14.66
CA ASP A 82 -10.10 -8.98 15.56
C ASP A 82 -9.50 -7.73 14.91
N GLY A 83 -9.13 -7.81 13.63
CA GLY A 83 -8.50 -6.73 12.86
C GLY A 83 -6.99 -6.59 13.08
N SER A 84 -6.40 -7.36 13.99
CA SER A 84 -4.95 -7.36 14.19
C SER A 84 -4.22 -7.93 12.96
N VAL A 85 -2.98 -7.56 12.80
CA VAL A 85 -2.10 -8.01 11.72
C VAL A 85 -0.91 -8.72 12.33
N SER A 86 -0.55 -9.86 11.77
CA SER A 86 0.70 -10.56 12.05
C SER A 86 1.39 -10.96 10.75
N GLY A 87 2.71 -11.17 10.83
CA GLY A 87 3.48 -11.61 9.69
C GLY A 87 4.95 -11.29 9.83
N GLU A 88 5.72 -11.79 8.87
CA GLU A 88 7.17 -11.68 8.85
C GLU A 88 7.63 -11.14 7.50
N PHE A 89 8.74 -10.45 7.53
CA PHE A 89 9.45 -9.91 6.39
C PHE A 89 10.92 -10.28 6.47
N GLU A 90 11.44 -10.81 5.38
CA GLU A 90 12.87 -11.01 5.20
C GLU A 90 13.31 -10.42 3.85
N GLU A 91 14.38 -9.66 3.87
CA GLU A 91 15.10 -9.18 2.71
C GLU A 91 16.54 -9.69 2.75
N ARG A 92 17.01 -10.26 1.66
CA ARG A 92 18.43 -10.54 1.42
C ARG A 92 18.86 -9.86 0.14
N VAL A 93 19.94 -9.10 0.21
CA VAL A 93 20.48 -8.36 -0.93
C VAL A 93 21.88 -8.84 -1.22
N ILE A 94 22.12 -9.17 -2.47
CA ILE A 94 23.45 -9.53 -3.00
C ILE A 94 23.77 -8.68 -4.23
N LEU A 95 25.04 -8.50 -4.54
CA LEU A 95 25.46 -7.89 -5.80
C LEU A 95 25.30 -8.93 -6.92
N ALA A 96 24.43 -8.69 -7.90
CA ALA A 96 24.10 -9.69 -8.92
C ALA A 96 25.30 -10.14 -9.76
N SER A 97 26.26 -9.24 -10.02
CA SER A 97 27.44 -9.52 -10.86
C SER A 97 28.47 -10.44 -10.19
N THR A 98 28.59 -10.44 -8.86
CA THR A 98 29.62 -11.18 -8.11
C THR A 98 29.04 -12.15 -7.09
N SER A 99 27.73 -12.10 -6.85
CA SER A 99 27.04 -12.82 -5.75
C SER A 99 27.55 -12.41 -4.35
N GLU A 100 28.21 -11.27 -4.24
CA GLU A 100 28.68 -10.76 -2.96
C GLU A 100 27.49 -10.37 -2.07
N PHE A 101 27.53 -10.81 -0.82
CA PHE A 101 26.53 -10.47 0.18
C PHE A 101 26.62 -9.00 0.56
N ILE A 102 25.50 -8.28 0.49
CA ILE A 102 25.41 -6.87 0.86
C ILE A 102 24.74 -6.70 2.22
N ARG A 103 23.50 -7.24 2.38
CA ARG A 103 22.76 -7.14 3.64
C ARG A 103 21.66 -8.17 3.74
N GLN A 104 21.20 -8.37 4.97
CA GLN A 104 19.99 -9.10 5.33
C GLN A 104 19.22 -8.30 6.37
N THR A 105 17.90 -8.30 6.25
CA THR A 105 16.97 -7.60 7.15
C THR A 105 15.82 -8.53 7.46
N HIS A 106 15.47 -8.64 8.74
CA HIS A 106 14.27 -9.31 9.22
C HIS A 106 13.37 -8.30 9.92
N GLY A 107 12.08 -8.48 9.83
CA GLY A 107 11.13 -7.60 10.49
C GLY A 107 9.76 -8.24 10.67
N THR A 108 9.02 -7.67 11.60
CA THR A 108 7.63 -8.03 11.90
C THR A 108 6.70 -7.11 11.10
N VAL A 109 5.73 -7.70 10.37
CA VAL A 109 4.67 -6.95 9.68
C VAL A 109 3.68 -6.43 10.72
N THR A 110 3.41 -5.13 10.67
CA THR A 110 2.49 -4.46 11.61
C THR A 110 1.26 -3.88 10.93
N CYS A 111 1.31 -3.71 9.61
CA CYS A 111 0.16 -3.30 8.82
C CYS A 111 0.26 -3.83 7.38
N PHE A 112 -0.90 -4.07 6.76
CA PHE A 112 -1.00 -4.17 5.32
C PHE A 112 -2.38 -3.70 4.84
N GLN A 113 -2.46 -3.33 3.55
CA GLN A 113 -3.69 -2.95 2.88
C GLN A 113 -3.71 -3.57 1.48
N ILE A 114 -4.78 -4.30 1.18
CA ILE A 114 -5.01 -4.87 -0.15
C ILE A 114 -5.96 -3.97 -0.94
N VAL A 115 -5.63 -3.74 -2.22
CA VAL A 115 -6.47 -3.02 -3.19
C VAL A 115 -6.41 -3.80 -4.51
N GLY A 116 -7.44 -4.58 -4.79
CA GLY A 116 -7.42 -5.54 -5.90
C GLY A 116 -6.36 -6.61 -5.70
N ASN A 117 -5.46 -6.75 -6.66
CA ASN A 117 -4.32 -7.68 -6.63
C ASN A 117 -3.02 -7.06 -6.04
N LEU A 118 -3.10 -5.83 -5.56
CA LEU A 118 -1.95 -5.11 -5.00
C LEU A 118 -2.03 -5.06 -3.48
N ALA A 119 -0.92 -5.35 -2.81
CA ALA A 119 -0.79 -5.19 -1.37
C ALA A 119 0.33 -4.22 -1.01
N ARG A 120 0.00 -3.27 -0.10
CA ARG A 120 0.96 -2.44 0.61
C ARG A 120 1.24 -3.08 1.94
N ILE A 121 2.51 -3.24 2.28
CA ILE A 121 2.95 -3.92 3.49
C ILE A 121 3.91 -3.03 4.23
N GLY A 122 3.73 -2.92 5.52
CA GLY A 122 4.60 -2.16 6.42
C GLY A 122 4.84 -2.87 7.73
N GLY A 123 5.97 -2.57 8.35
CA GLY A 123 6.34 -3.20 9.60
C GLY A 123 7.59 -2.60 10.22
N VAL A 124 8.13 -3.30 11.19
CA VAL A 124 9.27 -2.86 12.00
C VAL A 124 10.41 -3.86 11.83
N VAL A 125 11.63 -3.35 11.65
CA VAL A 125 12.86 -4.14 11.60
C VAL A 125 13.17 -4.68 13.01
N ASP A 126 13.36 -5.98 13.10
CA ASP A 126 13.77 -6.68 14.32
C ASP A 126 15.28 -6.89 14.35
N HIS A 127 15.85 -7.21 13.17
CA HIS A 127 17.28 -7.44 13.00
C HIS A 127 17.74 -7.08 11.58
N ALA A 128 18.90 -6.46 11.48
CA ALA A 128 19.57 -6.22 10.20
C ALA A 128 21.10 -6.33 10.35
N THR A 129 21.76 -6.77 9.28
CA THR A 129 23.23 -6.78 9.20
C THR A 129 23.79 -5.42 8.82
N ASP A 130 22.98 -4.55 8.21
CA ASP A 130 23.37 -3.18 7.86
C ASP A 130 23.06 -2.24 9.05
N PRO A 131 24.07 -1.56 9.62
CA PRO A 131 23.87 -0.69 10.77
C PRO A 131 22.98 0.54 10.51
N ARG A 132 22.63 0.82 9.27
CA ARG A 132 21.69 1.88 8.91
C ARG A 132 20.22 1.50 9.20
N PHE A 133 19.93 0.21 9.36
CA PHE A 133 18.59 -0.34 9.57
C PHE A 133 18.50 -0.98 10.96
N LEU A 134 18.63 -0.16 11.99
CA LEU A 134 18.58 -0.63 13.38
C LEU A 134 17.20 -1.20 13.73
N PRO A 135 17.12 -2.09 14.74
CA PRO A 135 15.85 -2.50 15.32
C PRO A 135 14.97 -1.28 15.67
N GLY A 136 13.69 -1.34 15.28
CA GLY A 136 12.76 -0.22 15.40
C GLY A 136 12.68 0.68 14.17
N THR A 137 13.58 0.54 13.18
CA THR A 137 13.40 1.16 11.85
C THR A 137 12.18 0.55 11.18
N GLU A 138 11.33 1.36 10.56
CA GLU A 138 10.16 0.85 9.83
C GLU A 138 10.48 0.57 8.37
N PHE A 139 9.93 -0.54 7.86
CA PHE A 139 10.02 -0.90 6.44
C PHE A 139 8.66 -0.78 5.75
N ARG A 140 8.69 -0.61 4.42
CA ARG A 140 7.52 -0.49 3.55
C ARG A 140 7.83 -1.07 2.20
N LEU A 141 6.90 -1.85 1.63
CA LEU A 141 7.00 -2.38 0.27
C LEU A 141 5.61 -2.56 -0.35
N ILE A 142 5.59 -2.69 -1.67
CA ILE A 142 4.38 -3.02 -2.44
C ILE A 142 4.66 -4.33 -3.16
N VAL A 143 3.66 -5.19 -3.21
CA VAL A 143 3.64 -6.38 -4.07
C VAL A 143 2.35 -6.43 -4.87
N GLU A 144 2.39 -7.02 -6.05
CA GLU A 144 1.29 -7.18 -6.97
C GLU A 144 1.27 -8.64 -7.46
N ASP A 145 0.15 -9.31 -7.24
CA ASP A 145 -0.14 -10.67 -7.69
C ASP A 145 -0.86 -10.58 -9.03
N ASN A 146 -0.22 -11.02 -10.09
CA ASN A 146 -0.79 -11.01 -11.45
C ASN A 146 -1.30 -12.39 -11.89
N GLY A 147 -1.37 -13.35 -10.95
CA GLY A 147 -1.86 -14.70 -11.16
C GLY A 147 -0.75 -15.72 -11.43
N ASN A 148 -1.16 -16.98 -11.49
CA ASN A 148 -0.24 -18.12 -11.59
C ASN A 148 -0.39 -18.90 -12.90
N GLY A 149 -1.13 -18.37 -13.86
CA GLY A 149 -1.31 -19.00 -15.17
C GLY A 149 -0.09 -18.83 -16.07
N ALA A 150 0.17 -19.80 -16.93
CA ALA A 150 1.29 -19.76 -17.87
C ALA A 150 1.24 -18.57 -18.87
N SER A 151 0.09 -17.92 -18.99
CA SER A 151 -0.13 -16.74 -19.83
C SER A 151 -0.30 -15.45 -19.04
N ASP A 152 -0.27 -15.51 -17.72
CA ASP A 152 -0.40 -14.33 -16.87
C ASP A 152 0.89 -13.51 -16.91
N PRO A 153 0.79 -12.19 -16.73
CA PRO A 153 1.98 -11.36 -16.53
C PRO A 153 2.75 -11.81 -15.28
N PRO A 154 4.05 -11.54 -15.20
CA PRO A 154 4.78 -11.80 -13.98
C PRO A 154 4.22 -10.97 -12.81
N ASP A 155 4.27 -11.54 -11.61
CA ASP A 155 4.09 -10.77 -10.40
C ASP A 155 5.08 -9.61 -10.32
N ARG A 156 4.78 -8.61 -9.51
CA ARG A 156 5.66 -7.46 -9.38
C ARG A 156 5.91 -7.11 -7.92
N GLY A 157 7.12 -6.66 -7.64
CA GLY A 157 7.52 -6.23 -6.31
C GLY A 157 8.30 -4.93 -6.31
N SER A 158 8.19 -4.15 -5.24
CA SER A 158 9.04 -2.99 -5.04
C SER A 158 10.25 -3.31 -4.17
N ASN A 159 11.30 -2.52 -4.29
CA ASN A 159 12.34 -2.48 -3.27
C ASN A 159 11.74 -2.02 -1.93
N ALA A 160 12.15 -2.66 -0.85
CA ALA A 160 11.80 -2.22 0.49
C ALA A 160 12.41 -0.82 0.76
N ARG A 161 11.60 0.05 1.35
CA ARG A 161 12.02 1.38 1.79
C ARG A 161 11.96 1.46 3.30
N PHE A 162 13.03 1.96 3.86
CA PHE A 162 13.19 2.09 5.31
C PHE A 162 12.96 3.54 5.74
N GLY A 163 12.38 3.74 6.93
CA GLY A 163 11.98 5.06 7.40
C GLY A 163 11.85 5.15 8.91
N VAL A 164 11.39 6.33 9.34
CA VAL A 164 11.19 6.67 10.75
C VAL A 164 9.89 6.07 11.31
N PRO A 165 9.74 5.99 12.65
CA PRO A 165 8.50 5.54 13.29
C PRO A 165 7.25 6.28 12.77
N GLY A 166 6.17 5.53 12.56
CA GLY A 166 4.90 6.02 12.00
C GLY A 166 4.81 5.97 10.46
N SER A 167 5.94 5.77 9.77
CA SER A 167 5.98 5.74 8.32
C SER A 167 5.30 4.51 7.71
N ALA A 168 5.35 3.35 8.38
CA ALA A 168 4.72 2.11 7.93
C ALA A 168 3.20 2.24 7.95
N GLN A 169 2.61 2.65 9.07
CA GLN A 169 1.17 2.82 9.19
C GLN A 169 0.63 3.90 8.24
N ALA A 170 1.34 5.03 8.13
CA ALA A 170 0.97 6.08 7.18
C ALA A 170 0.97 5.56 5.73
N PHE A 171 1.95 4.73 5.37
CA PHE A 171 2.03 4.12 4.06
C PHE A 171 0.90 3.11 3.79
N CYS A 172 0.59 2.23 4.72
CA CYS A 172 -0.55 1.31 4.59
C CYS A 172 -1.86 2.06 4.35
N ASN A 173 -2.07 3.19 5.03
CA ASN A 173 -3.30 3.98 4.94
C ASN A 173 -3.39 4.85 3.68
N ALA A 174 -2.32 5.55 3.33
CA ALA A 174 -2.36 6.64 2.33
C ALA A 174 -1.91 6.24 0.93
N GLY A 175 -1.13 5.17 0.79
CA GLY A 175 -0.78 4.62 -0.50
C GLY A 175 0.15 5.43 -1.39
N THR A 176 1.34 5.74 -0.92
CA THR A 176 2.40 6.24 -1.80
C THR A 176 2.77 5.18 -2.83
N ALA A 177 2.82 5.53 -4.11
CA ALA A 177 3.26 4.64 -5.16
C ALA A 177 4.78 4.38 -5.07
N PHE A 178 5.18 3.13 -5.27
CA PHE A 178 6.57 2.72 -5.48
C PHE A 178 6.72 2.18 -6.91
N ASN A 179 7.92 2.25 -7.45
CA ASN A 179 8.22 1.56 -8.70
C ASN A 179 8.17 0.05 -8.42
N LEU A 180 7.45 -0.68 -9.27
CA LEU A 180 7.38 -2.12 -9.24
C LEU A 180 8.29 -2.69 -10.31
N GLU A 181 8.99 -3.76 -9.99
CA GLU A 181 9.85 -4.53 -10.88
C GLU A 181 9.26 -5.95 -11.04
N ASP A 182 9.40 -6.52 -12.22
CA ASP A 182 8.89 -7.86 -12.51
C ASP A 182 9.65 -8.90 -11.68
N VAL A 183 8.92 -9.79 -11.04
CA VAL A 183 9.48 -10.93 -10.31
C VAL A 183 10.10 -11.89 -11.32
N GLN A 184 11.38 -12.16 -11.18
CA GLN A 184 12.12 -13.05 -12.06
C GLN A 184 12.08 -14.50 -11.58
N HIS A 185 11.99 -14.70 -10.26
CA HIS A 185 11.88 -16.01 -9.64
C HIS A 185 10.99 -15.93 -8.39
N GLY A 186 10.16 -16.95 -8.21
CA GLY A 186 9.26 -17.06 -7.09
C GLY A 186 7.82 -16.73 -7.45
N ASN A 187 7.03 -16.43 -6.45
CA ASN A 187 5.60 -16.16 -6.56
C ASN A 187 5.11 -15.26 -5.43
N ILE A 188 4.10 -14.48 -5.70
CA ILE A 188 3.36 -13.66 -4.75
C ILE A 188 1.90 -14.12 -4.77
N GLU A 189 1.27 -14.20 -3.63
CA GLU A 189 -0.15 -14.51 -3.51
C GLU A 189 -0.82 -13.46 -2.63
N VAL A 190 -1.82 -12.77 -3.17
CA VAL A 190 -2.65 -11.76 -2.50
C VAL A 190 -4.08 -12.26 -2.41
N ARG A 191 -4.58 -12.48 -1.20
CA ARG A 191 -5.95 -12.90 -0.92
C ARG A 191 -6.68 -11.74 -0.22
N PRO A 192 -7.62 -11.07 -0.93
CA PRO A 192 -8.39 -9.96 -0.38
C PRO A 192 -9.40 -10.36 0.69
#